data_18d8637a53fc72d22eb309a956034760
#
_entry.id   18d8637a53fc72d22eb309a956034760
#
_cell.length_a   1.000
_cell.length_b   1.000
_cell.length_c   1.000
_cell.angle_alpha   90.00
_cell.angle_beta   90.00
_cell.angle_gamma   90.00
#
_symmetry.space_group_name_H-M   'P 1'
#
loop_
_entity.id
_entity.type
_entity.pdbx_description
1 polymer ?
#
loop_
_entity_poly.entity_id
_entity_poly.type
_entity_poly.pdbx_seq_one_letter_code
_entity_poly.pdbx_strand_id
1 'polypeptide(L)'
;MAVGIAVRFLSGLPQDKHQDPPVVVLDTAARYAISLLAGHEGGANDLAYRAAAVVGAEPVVTTGSEGHRTLVVGLGCRRGVEAPAIMEAIEQGLAMTGRDRASLRVAATADFKAHEPGIHAVCAALGIGLRVFDREAIRRVDRLFGVSPCARKYFNVGGVAEPCAFLAARNGRIILPRLAVGRVTVALAEERLWSPASDRVIKRT
;
A
#
# COMPACT_ATOMS: atom_id res chain seq x y z
N MET A 1 -13.30 6.64 16.86
CA MET A 1 -13.90 7.94 17.26
C MET A 1 -13.77 8.97 16.12
N ALA A 2 -14.48 10.09 16.19
CA ALA A 2 -14.28 11.17 15.20
C ALA A 2 -12.93 11.88 15.42
N VAL A 3 -12.24 12.23 14.34
CA VAL A 3 -10.92 12.92 14.42
C VAL A 3 -10.98 14.20 15.22
N GLY A 4 -12.05 15.02 15.08
CA GLY A 4 -12.20 16.25 15.84
C GLY A 4 -12.30 16.05 17.36
N ILE A 5 -12.81 14.90 17.81
CA ILE A 5 -12.81 14.53 19.23
C ILE A 5 -11.38 14.19 19.68
N ALA A 6 -10.66 13.39 18.89
CA ALA A 6 -9.26 13.05 19.19
C ALA A 6 -8.39 14.31 19.30
N VAL A 7 -8.54 15.26 18.36
CA VAL A 7 -7.82 16.54 18.38
C VAL A 7 -8.11 17.34 19.68
N ARG A 8 -9.35 17.37 20.14
CA ARG A 8 -9.70 18.05 21.41
C ARG A 8 -9.07 17.37 22.61
N PHE A 9 -9.03 16.03 22.66
CA PHE A 9 -8.36 15.31 23.75
C PHE A 9 -6.84 15.53 23.75
N LEU A 10 -6.24 15.72 22.58
CA LEU A 10 -4.82 15.99 22.43
C LEU A 10 -4.46 17.45 22.65
N SER A 11 -5.44 18.36 22.77
CA SER A 11 -5.19 19.80 22.91
C SER A 11 -4.29 20.10 24.11
N GLY A 12 -3.17 20.79 23.85
CA GLY A 12 -2.18 21.14 24.86
C GLY A 12 -1.20 20.01 25.26
N LEU A 13 -1.36 18.79 24.72
CA LEU A 13 -0.45 17.68 25.00
C LEU A 13 0.74 17.60 24.02
N PRO A 14 0.58 17.79 22.69
CA PRO A 14 1.68 17.73 21.76
C PRO A 14 2.73 18.80 22.04
N GLN A 15 3.99 18.41 22.05
CA GLN A 15 5.13 19.27 22.36
C GLN A 15 6.11 19.36 21.19
N ASP A 16 6.54 18.23 20.66
CA ASP A 16 7.53 18.14 19.61
C ASP A 16 7.34 16.87 18.77
N LYS A 17 7.45 17.02 17.45
CA LYS A 17 7.25 15.93 16.49
C LYS A 17 8.19 14.73 16.67
N HIS A 18 9.32 14.90 17.38
CA HIS A 18 10.29 13.84 17.66
C HIS A 18 10.06 13.16 19.01
N GLN A 19 9.31 13.79 19.92
CA GLN A 19 9.07 13.30 21.29
C GLN A 19 7.63 12.81 21.46
N ASP A 20 6.71 13.34 20.68
CA ASP A 20 5.31 12.97 20.77
C ASP A 20 5.10 11.51 20.35
N PRO A 21 4.28 10.75 21.10
CA PRO A 21 3.97 9.39 20.73
C PRO A 21 3.14 9.32 19.43
N PRO A 22 3.25 8.22 18.68
CA PRO A 22 2.42 8.01 17.49
C PRO A 22 0.94 7.92 17.87
N VAL A 23 0.11 8.75 17.23
CA VAL A 23 -1.34 8.70 17.41
C VAL A 23 -2.03 8.35 16.10
N VAL A 24 -2.82 7.27 16.14
CA VAL A 24 -3.67 6.83 15.05
C VAL A 24 -5.13 6.86 15.50
N VAL A 25 -6.00 7.41 14.66
CA VAL A 25 -7.44 7.46 14.92
C VAL A 25 -8.15 6.49 13.98
N LEU A 26 -8.90 5.55 14.58
CA LEU A 26 -9.86 4.73 13.84
C LEU A 26 -11.24 5.39 13.92
N ASP A 27 -11.92 5.55 12.78
CA ASP A 27 -13.30 6.01 12.78
C ASP A 27 -14.23 4.95 13.40
N THR A 28 -15.44 5.35 13.79
CA THR A 28 -16.37 4.48 14.54
C THR A 28 -16.78 3.22 13.78
N ALA A 29 -16.77 3.29 12.46
CA ALA A 29 -17.11 2.16 11.58
C ALA A 29 -15.87 1.38 11.11
N ALA A 30 -14.68 1.70 11.61
CA ALA A 30 -13.41 1.11 11.20
C ALA A 30 -13.14 1.18 9.69
N ARG A 31 -13.63 2.24 9.02
CA ARG A 31 -13.39 2.45 7.57
C ARG A 31 -12.03 3.08 7.29
N TYR A 32 -11.54 3.88 8.25
CA TYR A 32 -10.31 4.65 8.10
C TYR A 32 -9.41 4.49 9.33
N ALA A 33 -8.11 4.28 9.08
CA ALA A 33 -7.04 4.37 10.08
C ALA A 33 -6.19 5.59 9.74
N ILE A 34 -6.31 6.65 10.54
CA ILE A 34 -5.78 7.97 10.23
C ILE A 34 -4.54 8.24 11.08
N SER A 35 -3.38 8.42 10.43
CA SER A 35 -2.16 8.90 11.07
C SER A 35 -2.36 10.37 11.45
N LEU A 36 -2.52 10.64 12.75
CA LEU A 36 -2.88 11.97 13.24
C LEU A 36 -1.69 12.76 13.76
N LEU A 37 -0.81 12.13 14.55
CA LEU A 37 0.32 12.80 15.19
C LEU A 37 1.58 11.93 15.12
N ALA A 38 2.75 12.56 15.04
CA ALA A 38 4.06 11.92 14.94
C ALA A 38 4.17 10.92 13.75
N GLY A 39 3.72 11.36 12.56
CA GLY A 39 3.53 10.52 11.38
C GLY A 39 4.79 9.78 10.93
N HIS A 40 5.84 10.50 10.58
CA HIS A 40 7.05 9.91 10.01
C HIS A 40 8.07 9.53 11.11
N GLU A 41 8.48 10.49 11.91
CA GLU A 41 9.50 10.28 12.94
C GLU A 41 9.00 9.40 14.09
N GLY A 42 7.77 9.59 14.54
CA GLY A 42 7.16 8.80 15.62
C GLY A 42 6.54 7.48 15.19
N GLY A 43 6.44 7.20 13.87
CA GLY A 43 5.94 5.92 13.36
C GLY A 43 4.41 5.79 13.26
N ALA A 44 3.64 6.89 13.38
CA ALA A 44 2.18 6.83 13.25
C ALA A 44 1.73 6.41 11.84
N ASN A 45 2.52 6.68 10.80
CA ASN A 45 2.21 6.21 9.45
C ASN A 45 2.23 4.68 9.37
N ASP A 46 3.28 4.03 9.88
CA ASP A 46 3.37 2.57 9.92
C ASP A 46 2.28 1.97 10.82
N LEU A 47 2.03 2.59 11.97
CA LEU A 47 0.95 2.18 12.88
C LEU A 47 -0.43 2.25 12.18
N ALA A 48 -0.68 3.28 11.36
CA ALA A 48 -1.92 3.40 10.59
C ALA A 48 -2.07 2.26 9.57
N TYR A 49 -1.01 1.90 8.85
CA TYR A 49 -1.02 0.76 7.94
C TYR A 49 -1.27 -0.57 8.66
N ARG A 50 -0.62 -0.79 9.80
CA ARG A 50 -0.80 -2.00 10.61
C ARG A 50 -2.21 -2.09 11.19
N ALA A 51 -2.72 -1.00 11.75
CA ALA A 51 -4.09 -0.96 12.29
C ALA A 51 -5.11 -1.21 11.17
N ALA A 52 -4.93 -0.57 10.01
CA ALA A 52 -5.78 -0.77 8.84
C ALA A 52 -5.81 -2.23 8.38
N ALA A 53 -4.65 -2.89 8.34
CA ALA A 53 -4.55 -4.30 7.93
C ALA A 53 -5.32 -5.25 8.88
N VAL A 54 -5.34 -4.94 10.19
CA VAL A 54 -6.04 -5.75 11.19
C VAL A 54 -7.56 -5.63 11.10
N VAL A 55 -8.08 -4.41 10.85
CA VAL A 55 -9.53 -4.15 10.88
C VAL A 55 -10.15 -4.03 9.48
N GLY A 56 -9.36 -4.16 8.42
CA GLY A 56 -9.83 -4.00 7.05
C GLY A 56 -10.10 -2.53 6.67
N ALA A 57 -9.48 -1.57 7.36
CA ALA A 57 -9.66 -0.14 7.11
C ALA A 57 -8.79 0.37 5.96
N GLU A 58 -9.12 1.56 5.45
CA GLU A 58 -8.27 2.34 4.55
C GLU A 58 -7.27 3.16 5.38
N PRO A 59 -5.95 3.00 5.21
CA PRO A 59 -4.97 3.85 5.88
C PRO A 59 -4.97 5.25 5.26
N VAL A 60 -4.98 6.28 6.11
CA VAL A 60 -4.93 7.69 5.72
C VAL A 60 -3.64 8.29 6.27
N VAL A 61 -2.71 8.56 5.37
CA VAL A 61 -1.42 9.19 5.66
C VAL A 61 -1.32 10.48 4.85
N THR A 62 -0.98 11.59 5.53
CA THR A 62 -1.00 12.94 4.95
C THR A 62 0.36 13.63 5.03
N THR A 63 1.42 12.93 5.43
CA THR A 63 2.77 13.51 5.49
C THR A 63 3.27 13.89 4.09
N GLY A 64 3.96 15.02 3.97
CA GLY A 64 4.45 15.54 2.69
C GLY A 64 5.39 14.57 1.97
N SER A 65 6.20 13.81 2.71
CA SER A 65 7.09 12.78 2.16
C SER A 65 6.33 11.67 1.40
N GLU A 66 5.14 11.31 1.87
CA GLU A 66 4.27 10.33 1.20
C GLU A 66 3.59 10.92 -0.05
N GLY A 67 3.31 12.22 -0.06
CA GLY A 67 2.61 12.91 -1.17
C GLY A 67 3.38 12.90 -2.49
N HIS A 68 4.69 12.72 -2.45
CA HIS A 68 5.55 12.64 -3.64
C HIS A 68 5.80 11.23 -4.14
N ARG A 69 5.43 10.20 -3.38
CA ARG A 69 5.57 8.80 -3.75
C ARG A 69 4.31 8.32 -4.46
N THR A 70 4.45 7.92 -5.70
CA THR A 70 3.30 7.55 -6.55
C THR A 70 3.27 6.08 -6.93
N LEU A 71 4.31 5.32 -6.56
CA LEU A 71 4.43 3.95 -6.98
C LEU A 71 3.88 2.98 -5.93
N VAL A 72 3.12 2.01 -6.40
CA VAL A 72 2.61 0.89 -5.61
C VAL A 72 3.20 -0.40 -6.15
N VAL A 73 3.74 -1.23 -5.27
CA VAL A 73 4.18 -2.58 -5.62
C VAL A 73 3.20 -3.63 -5.09
N GLY A 74 2.60 -4.39 -5.98
CA GLY A 74 1.82 -5.57 -5.65
C GLY A 74 2.73 -6.79 -5.52
N LEU A 75 2.58 -7.54 -4.44
CA LEU A 75 3.44 -8.66 -4.08
C LEU A 75 2.65 -9.96 -3.98
N GLY A 76 3.09 -10.97 -4.70
CA GLY A 76 2.71 -12.36 -4.52
C GLY A 76 3.96 -13.22 -4.37
N CYS A 77 3.95 -14.20 -3.46
CA CYS A 77 5.07 -15.12 -3.31
C CYS A 77 4.60 -16.51 -2.88
N ARG A 78 5.44 -17.53 -3.06
CA ARG A 78 5.24 -18.80 -2.38
C ARG A 78 5.48 -18.63 -0.88
N ARG A 79 4.93 -19.55 -0.08
CA ARG A 79 5.10 -19.53 1.37
C ARG A 79 6.58 -19.63 1.75
N GLY A 80 7.00 -18.84 2.74
CA GLY A 80 8.35 -18.89 3.30
C GLY A 80 9.44 -18.35 2.37
N VAL A 81 9.11 -17.46 1.44
CA VAL A 81 10.11 -16.76 0.62
C VAL A 81 10.79 -15.70 1.48
N GLU A 82 12.10 -15.67 1.45
CA GLU A 82 12.93 -14.73 2.22
C GLU A 82 12.95 -13.34 1.58
N ALA A 83 13.23 -12.33 2.40
CA ALA A 83 13.26 -10.92 1.99
C ALA A 83 14.21 -10.62 0.82
N PRO A 84 15.43 -11.17 0.72
CA PRO A 84 16.32 -10.90 -0.41
C PRO A 84 15.71 -11.25 -1.76
N ALA A 85 15.01 -12.38 -1.88
CA ALA A 85 14.39 -12.79 -3.12
C ALA A 85 13.21 -11.88 -3.52
N ILE A 86 12.47 -11.36 -2.52
CA ILE A 86 11.38 -10.40 -2.77
C ILE A 86 11.97 -9.05 -3.18
N MET A 87 13.04 -8.61 -2.52
CA MET A 87 13.73 -7.38 -2.86
C MET A 87 14.28 -7.41 -4.29
N GLU A 88 14.93 -8.52 -4.66
CA GLU A 88 15.43 -8.73 -6.03
C GLU A 88 14.32 -8.60 -7.06
N ALA A 89 13.17 -9.21 -6.82
CA ALA A 89 12.03 -9.13 -7.73
C ALA A 89 11.49 -7.70 -7.87
N ILE A 90 11.45 -6.94 -6.77
CA ILE A 90 11.05 -5.53 -6.78
C ILE A 90 12.06 -4.71 -7.60
N GLU A 91 13.35 -4.90 -7.38
CA GLU A 91 14.40 -4.17 -8.09
C GLU A 91 14.39 -4.43 -9.60
N GLN A 92 14.20 -5.68 -10.00
CA GLN A 92 14.03 -6.02 -11.41
C GLN A 92 12.82 -5.29 -12.00
N GLY A 93 11.68 -5.27 -11.29
CA GLY A 93 10.49 -4.55 -11.72
C GLY A 93 10.71 -3.03 -11.85
N LEU A 94 11.39 -2.42 -10.89
CA LEU A 94 11.75 -1.01 -10.93
C LEU A 94 12.69 -0.70 -12.09
N ALA A 95 13.72 -1.51 -12.29
CA ALA A 95 14.68 -1.35 -13.39
C ALA A 95 13.98 -1.43 -14.77
N MET A 96 13.04 -2.39 -14.97
CA MET A 96 12.28 -2.53 -16.20
C MET A 96 11.40 -1.31 -16.52
N THR A 97 10.98 -0.57 -15.50
CA THR A 97 10.12 0.61 -15.66
C THR A 97 10.87 1.94 -15.58
N GLY A 98 12.19 1.92 -15.34
CA GLY A 98 12.98 3.12 -15.14
C GLY A 98 12.56 3.92 -13.90
N ARG A 99 12.08 3.23 -12.86
CA ARG A 99 11.61 3.84 -11.61
C ARG A 99 12.57 3.57 -10.46
N ASP A 100 12.59 4.49 -9.48
CA ASP A 100 13.44 4.41 -8.30
C ASP A 100 12.68 3.88 -7.09
N ARG A 101 13.40 3.26 -6.15
CA ARG A 101 12.87 2.85 -4.84
C ARG A 101 12.21 4.01 -4.08
N ALA A 102 12.78 5.22 -4.21
CA ALA A 102 12.25 6.43 -3.55
C ALA A 102 10.83 6.78 -3.99
N SER A 103 10.40 6.33 -5.17
CA SER A 103 9.03 6.53 -5.68
C SER A 103 8.01 5.55 -5.07
N LEU A 104 8.47 4.47 -4.41
CA LEU A 104 7.59 3.49 -3.79
C LEU A 104 6.89 4.09 -2.57
N ARG A 105 5.57 4.11 -2.60
CA ARG A 105 4.72 4.58 -1.51
C ARG A 105 4.28 3.44 -0.60
N VAL A 106 3.86 2.32 -1.18
CA VAL A 106 3.23 1.24 -0.45
C VAL A 106 3.40 -0.09 -1.18
N ALA A 107 3.55 -1.16 -0.42
CA ALA A 107 3.38 -2.52 -0.91
C ALA A 107 1.93 -2.98 -0.72
N ALA A 108 1.48 -3.91 -1.56
CA ALA A 108 0.14 -4.47 -1.50
C ALA A 108 0.14 -5.98 -1.71
N THR A 109 -0.65 -6.70 -0.92
CA THR A 109 -0.77 -8.16 -1.01
C THR A 109 -2.16 -8.64 -0.62
N ALA A 110 -2.41 -9.94 -0.74
CA ALA A 110 -3.65 -10.57 -0.31
C ALA A 110 -3.63 -10.97 1.17
N ASP A 111 -4.79 -11.10 1.79
CA ASP A 111 -5.01 -11.49 3.19
C ASP A 111 -4.25 -12.78 3.56
N PHE A 112 -4.31 -13.79 2.70
CA PHE A 112 -3.61 -15.07 2.90
C PHE A 112 -2.08 -14.99 2.72
N LYS A 113 -1.54 -13.81 2.43
CA LYS A 113 -0.11 -13.47 2.35
C LYS A 113 0.31 -12.41 3.36
N ALA A 114 -0.63 -11.88 4.13
CA ALA A 114 -0.40 -10.81 5.08
C ALA A 114 0.62 -11.15 6.19
N HIS A 115 0.83 -12.43 6.48
CA HIS A 115 1.73 -12.89 7.55
C HIS A 115 3.05 -13.48 7.03
N GLU A 116 3.40 -13.29 5.77
CA GLU A 116 4.68 -13.75 5.22
C GLU A 116 5.83 -12.86 5.74
N PRO A 117 6.77 -13.41 6.56
CA PRO A 117 7.81 -12.59 7.19
C PRO A 117 8.69 -11.85 6.19
N GLY A 118 8.97 -12.47 5.02
CA GLY A 118 9.76 -11.84 3.96
C GLY A 118 9.13 -10.57 3.41
N ILE A 119 7.79 -10.51 3.30
CA ILE A 119 7.09 -9.30 2.85
C ILE A 119 7.25 -8.18 3.88
N HIS A 120 7.05 -8.49 5.16
CA HIS A 120 7.22 -7.49 6.24
C HIS A 120 8.65 -6.97 6.32
N ALA A 121 9.64 -7.85 6.21
CA ALA A 121 11.05 -7.46 6.26
C ALA A 121 11.41 -6.53 5.08
N VAL A 122 10.88 -6.79 3.88
CA VAL A 122 11.10 -5.91 2.72
C VAL A 122 10.39 -4.56 2.90
N CYS A 123 9.16 -4.55 3.40
CA CYS A 123 8.45 -3.29 3.68
C CYS A 123 9.22 -2.43 4.68
N ALA A 124 9.74 -3.04 5.76
CA ALA A 124 10.57 -2.36 6.75
C ALA A 124 11.87 -1.81 6.13
N ALA A 125 12.56 -2.60 5.30
CA ALA A 125 13.80 -2.19 4.64
C ALA A 125 13.60 -1.05 3.63
N LEU A 126 12.42 -0.99 2.99
CA LEU A 126 12.05 0.06 2.06
C LEU A 126 11.40 1.28 2.74
N GLY A 127 11.07 1.19 4.03
CA GLY A 127 10.36 2.24 4.77
C GLY A 127 8.97 2.52 4.18
N ILE A 128 8.25 1.48 3.74
CA ILE A 128 6.91 1.58 3.15
C ILE A 128 5.90 0.74 3.92
N GLY A 129 4.64 1.17 3.94
CA GLY A 129 3.55 0.42 4.52
C GLY A 129 3.12 -0.78 3.68
N LEU A 130 2.35 -1.70 4.29
CA LEU A 130 1.75 -2.84 3.61
C LEU A 130 0.22 -2.72 3.62
N ARG A 131 -0.40 -2.67 2.45
CA ARG A 131 -1.85 -2.81 2.29
C ARG A 131 -2.23 -4.27 2.05
N VAL A 132 -3.26 -4.69 2.73
CA VAL A 132 -3.77 -6.06 2.62
C VAL A 132 -5.19 -6.02 2.07
N PHE A 133 -5.47 -6.85 1.07
CA PHE A 133 -6.78 -6.97 0.46
C PHE A 133 -7.35 -8.37 0.66
N ASP A 134 -8.62 -8.44 0.99
CA ASP A 134 -9.34 -9.69 1.07
C ASP A 134 -9.57 -10.30 -0.33
N ARG A 135 -9.94 -11.56 -0.35
CA ARG A 135 -10.19 -12.30 -1.60
C ARG A 135 -11.36 -11.74 -2.39
N GLU A 136 -12.34 -11.15 -1.71
CA GLU A 136 -13.50 -10.59 -2.35
C GLU A 136 -13.14 -9.32 -3.14
N ALA A 137 -12.37 -8.41 -2.54
CA ALA A 137 -11.85 -7.23 -3.22
C ALA A 137 -11.02 -7.63 -4.46
N ILE A 138 -10.15 -8.64 -4.33
CA ILE A 138 -9.35 -9.15 -5.45
C ILE A 138 -10.26 -9.69 -6.57
N ARG A 139 -11.28 -10.50 -6.25
CA ARG A 139 -12.21 -11.07 -7.26
C ARG A 139 -12.99 -10.01 -8.03
N ARG A 140 -13.30 -8.87 -7.42
CA ARG A 140 -13.99 -7.76 -8.10
C ARG A 140 -13.22 -7.22 -9.30
N VAL A 141 -11.89 -7.34 -9.26
CA VAL A 141 -11.00 -6.81 -10.30
C VAL A 141 -10.27 -7.90 -11.10
N ASP A 142 -10.42 -9.17 -10.75
CA ASP A 142 -9.74 -10.33 -11.37
C ASP A 142 -9.83 -10.35 -12.89
N ARG A 143 -11.01 -9.99 -13.42
CA ARG A 143 -11.29 -9.99 -14.86
C ARG A 143 -10.43 -9.00 -15.67
N LEU A 144 -9.79 -8.06 -15.00
CA LEU A 144 -8.93 -7.05 -15.63
C LEU A 144 -7.52 -7.58 -15.93
N PHE A 145 -7.16 -8.74 -15.35
CA PHE A 145 -5.80 -9.25 -15.34
C PHE A 145 -5.72 -10.70 -15.80
N GLY A 146 -4.50 -11.11 -16.15
CA GLY A 146 -4.23 -12.49 -16.50
C GLY A 146 -4.39 -13.44 -15.32
N VAL A 147 -4.85 -14.67 -15.58
CA VAL A 147 -5.08 -15.67 -14.56
C VAL A 147 -3.81 -16.44 -14.25
N SER A 148 -3.50 -16.55 -12.95
CA SER A 148 -2.49 -17.45 -12.40
C SER A 148 -3.14 -18.80 -12.07
N PRO A 149 -2.77 -19.92 -12.69
CA PRO A 149 -3.34 -21.22 -12.38
C PRO A 149 -3.19 -21.60 -10.91
N CYS A 150 -2.05 -21.26 -10.32
CA CYS A 150 -1.78 -21.52 -8.89
C CYS A 150 -2.71 -20.71 -7.96
N ALA A 151 -2.85 -19.41 -8.21
CA ALA A 151 -3.74 -18.55 -7.43
C ALA A 151 -5.21 -18.99 -7.56
N ARG A 152 -5.62 -19.37 -8.76
CA ARG A 152 -6.97 -19.90 -9.02
C ARG A 152 -7.21 -21.21 -8.26
N LYS A 153 -6.27 -22.14 -8.34
CA LYS A 153 -6.40 -23.48 -7.74
C LYS A 153 -6.48 -23.43 -6.20
N TYR A 154 -5.60 -22.64 -5.56
CA TYR A 154 -5.46 -22.69 -4.10
C TYR A 154 -6.24 -21.62 -3.36
N PHE A 155 -6.50 -20.46 -3.99
CA PHE A 155 -7.10 -19.32 -3.31
C PHE A 155 -8.38 -18.82 -3.97
N ASN A 156 -8.74 -19.42 -5.13
CA ASN A 156 -9.90 -19.01 -5.92
C ASN A 156 -9.89 -17.51 -6.30
N VAL A 157 -8.70 -17.00 -6.66
CA VAL A 157 -8.49 -15.64 -7.21
C VAL A 157 -7.67 -15.75 -8.51
N GLY A 158 -7.81 -14.76 -9.39
CA GLY A 158 -7.09 -14.76 -10.67
C GLY A 158 -5.59 -14.51 -10.52
N GLY A 159 -5.21 -13.70 -9.54
CA GLY A 159 -3.82 -13.35 -9.25
C GLY A 159 -3.72 -12.60 -7.94
N VAL A 160 -2.51 -12.22 -7.55
CA VAL A 160 -2.25 -11.43 -6.34
C VAL A 160 -1.58 -10.11 -6.68
N ALA A 161 -0.43 -10.15 -7.37
CA ALA A 161 0.40 -8.96 -7.56
C ALA A 161 -0.34 -7.83 -8.31
N GLU A 162 -0.86 -8.09 -9.51
CA GLU A 162 -1.55 -7.07 -10.32
C GLU A 162 -2.83 -6.56 -9.65
N PRO A 163 -3.76 -7.43 -9.20
CA PRO A 163 -4.98 -6.96 -8.54
C PRO A 163 -4.69 -6.11 -7.29
N CYS A 164 -3.73 -6.53 -6.46
CA CYS A 164 -3.38 -5.80 -5.24
C CYS A 164 -2.69 -4.45 -5.56
N ALA A 165 -1.80 -4.41 -6.56
CA ALA A 165 -1.21 -3.16 -7.01
C ALA A 165 -2.28 -2.18 -7.52
N PHE A 166 -3.21 -2.67 -8.33
CA PHE A 166 -4.31 -1.88 -8.88
C PHE A 166 -5.25 -1.34 -7.80
N LEU A 167 -5.65 -2.20 -6.86
CA LEU A 167 -6.53 -1.81 -5.75
C LEU A 167 -5.88 -0.81 -4.80
N ALA A 168 -4.56 -0.88 -4.62
CA ALA A 168 -3.84 0.04 -3.76
C ALA A 168 -3.52 1.38 -4.42
N ALA A 169 -3.46 1.43 -5.75
CA ALA A 169 -3.17 2.64 -6.52
C ALA A 169 -4.43 3.47 -6.76
N ARG A 170 -4.49 4.67 -6.17
CA ARG A 170 -5.63 5.58 -6.34
C ARG A 170 -5.67 6.14 -7.76
N ASN A 171 -6.76 5.89 -8.48
CA ASN A 171 -6.91 6.33 -9.88
C ASN A 171 -5.69 5.95 -10.74
N GLY A 172 -4.98 4.88 -10.33
CA GLY A 172 -3.72 4.49 -10.91
C GLY A 172 -3.87 3.60 -12.14
N ARG A 173 -2.74 3.33 -12.76
CA ARG A 173 -2.60 2.38 -13.87
C ARG A 173 -1.48 1.40 -13.59
N ILE A 174 -1.63 0.18 -14.07
CA ILE A 174 -0.52 -0.78 -14.08
C ILE A 174 0.53 -0.30 -15.10
N ILE A 175 1.76 -0.13 -14.63
CA ILE A 175 2.92 0.23 -15.46
C ILE A 175 3.85 -0.95 -15.69
N LEU A 176 3.83 -1.94 -14.79
CA LEU A 176 4.45 -3.23 -14.96
C LEU A 176 3.40 -4.31 -14.67
N PRO A 177 2.98 -5.07 -15.69
CA PRO A 177 2.19 -6.29 -15.49
C PRO A 177 2.99 -7.30 -14.66
N ARG A 178 2.33 -8.40 -14.28
CA ARG A 178 2.92 -9.46 -13.48
C ARG A 178 4.27 -9.91 -14.02
N LEU A 179 5.33 -9.62 -13.28
CA LEU A 179 6.68 -10.14 -13.44
C LEU A 179 6.89 -11.29 -12.44
N ALA A 180 7.28 -12.45 -12.93
CA ALA A 180 7.62 -13.60 -12.10
C ALA A 180 9.15 -13.73 -12.03
N VAL A 181 9.69 -13.69 -10.80
CA VAL A 181 11.11 -13.87 -10.50
C VAL A 181 11.22 -15.00 -9.48
N GLY A 182 11.67 -16.16 -9.92
CA GLY A 182 11.76 -17.35 -9.07
C GLY A 182 10.42 -17.72 -8.42
N ARG A 183 10.34 -17.54 -7.11
CA ARG A 183 9.16 -17.86 -6.29
C ARG A 183 8.32 -16.63 -5.93
N VAL A 184 8.63 -15.46 -6.52
CA VAL A 184 7.98 -14.18 -6.25
C VAL A 184 7.30 -13.69 -7.53
N THR A 185 6.19 -13.01 -7.37
CA THR A 185 5.55 -12.23 -8.43
C THR A 185 5.39 -10.80 -7.97
N VAL A 186 5.77 -9.86 -8.82
CA VAL A 186 5.59 -8.43 -8.60
C VAL A 186 4.79 -7.81 -9.73
N ALA A 187 4.08 -6.74 -9.42
CA ALA A 187 3.48 -5.84 -10.40
C ALA A 187 3.62 -4.41 -9.88
N LEU A 188 3.76 -3.44 -10.77
CA LEU A 188 3.84 -2.04 -10.38
C LEU A 188 2.66 -1.27 -10.93
N ALA A 189 2.06 -0.45 -10.08
CA ALA A 189 1.05 0.52 -10.44
C ALA A 189 1.52 1.93 -10.09
N GLU A 190 1.19 2.90 -10.94
CA GLU A 190 1.48 4.32 -10.72
C GLU A 190 0.18 5.06 -10.42
N GLU A 191 0.14 5.77 -9.30
CA GLU A 191 -1.01 6.59 -8.92
C GLU A 191 -1.08 7.86 -9.78
N ARG A 192 -2.29 8.27 -10.05
CA ARG A 192 -2.54 9.57 -10.66
C ARG A 192 -2.84 10.58 -9.55
N LEU A 193 -1.85 11.39 -9.21
CA LEU A 193 -2.08 12.49 -8.28
C LEU A 193 -3.01 13.51 -8.90
N TRP A 194 -3.94 14.04 -8.09
CA TRP A 194 -4.73 15.19 -8.51
C TRP A 194 -3.81 16.40 -8.68
N SER A 195 -3.93 17.07 -9.81
CA SER A 195 -3.22 18.32 -10.09
C SER A 195 -4.22 19.37 -10.56
N PRO A 196 -4.26 20.56 -9.94
CA PRO A 196 -5.14 21.65 -10.39
C PRO A 196 -4.88 22.07 -11.84
N ALA A 197 -3.69 21.76 -12.37
CA ALA A 197 -3.33 22.10 -13.74
C ALA A 197 -3.89 21.12 -14.79
N SER A 198 -4.24 19.89 -14.40
CA SER A 198 -4.75 18.87 -15.33
C SER A 198 -6.23 19.03 -15.66
N ASP A 199 -6.99 19.76 -14.84
CA ASP A 199 -8.45 19.95 -15.03
C ASP A 199 -8.83 21.10 -15.97
N ARG A 200 -7.87 21.84 -16.50
CA ARG A 200 -8.13 22.94 -17.43
C ARG A 200 -8.48 22.53 -18.86
N VAL A 201 -8.63 21.24 -19.15
CA VAL A 201 -8.97 20.72 -20.50
C VAL A 201 -10.36 20.10 -20.55
N ILE A 202 -11.30 20.51 -19.72
CA ILE A 202 -12.71 20.34 -20.08
C ILE A 202 -13.08 21.58 -20.89
N LYS A 203 -12.80 21.53 -22.18
CA LYS A 203 -13.35 22.49 -23.14
C LYS A 203 -14.88 22.39 -23.06
N ARG A 204 -15.50 23.47 -22.60
CA ARG A 204 -16.91 23.71 -22.85
C ARG A 204 -17.10 23.77 -24.37
N THR A 205 -17.70 22.79 -24.93
CA THR A 205 -18.42 22.88 -26.21
C THR A 205 -19.89 22.99 -25.90
#